data_20c8ea4ad2c1e2cf85cac2f05397057d
#
_entry.id   20c8ea4ad2c1e2cf85cac2f05397057d
#
_cell.length_a   1.000
_cell.length_b   1.000
_cell.length_c   1.000
_cell.angle_alpha   90.00
_cell.angle_beta   90.00
_cell.angle_gamma   90.00
#
_symmetry.space_group_name_H-M   'P 1'
#
loop_
_entity.id
_entity.type
_entity.pdbx_description
1 polymer ?
#
loop_
_entity_poly.entity_id
_entity_poly.type
_entity_poly.pdbx_seq_one_letter_code
_entity_poly.pdbx_strand_id
1 'polypeptide(L)'
;MKVLVVGGGGREHAVVDALSRSPQVSKIYCAPGNAGIARQAECVPVKDTDVEGLLSLAREKEIDLTVVGPEAALVAGIVDRFREEGLRIFGPTKAAARIESSKEFAKDLMGRYGIPTAGYRAFDDYRKASEYVRSRPLPAVLKYDGLAAGKGVVIARTMEEADAALRDMLLDDKFGKGRVVVEDFLTGPEFSFMCFVSGRKVLPMVLAQDHKRAFDGDEGPNTGGMGAYSPLPFITPEDEAFALEKVMQRTADALCDEGCPFTGVLYGGLMKTPQGIRVIEFNARFGDPETEVVLPRLKSDIYDIFSAVADGRDPGEAEWHDFATLGIVLASKGYPGSYEKGYEITGTEQVDGVVYHMGTACLLYTSPSPRD
;
A
#
# COMPACT_ATOMS: atom_id res chain seq x y z
N MET A 1 -8.87 -0.52 -24.91
CA MET A 1 -7.67 -1.07 -24.31
C MET A 1 -8.01 -2.21 -23.36
N LYS A 2 -7.18 -3.24 -23.32
CA LYS A 2 -7.29 -4.37 -22.40
C LYS A 2 -6.33 -4.13 -21.24
N VAL A 3 -6.81 -4.20 -20.00
CA VAL A 3 -6.00 -3.93 -18.79
C VAL A 3 -5.96 -5.18 -17.90
N LEU A 4 -4.79 -5.52 -17.39
CA LEU A 4 -4.61 -6.55 -16.36
C LEU A 4 -4.34 -5.86 -15.01
N VAL A 5 -5.15 -6.16 -14.00
CA VAL A 5 -4.91 -5.76 -12.61
C VAL A 5 -4.39 -6.98 -11.84
N VAL A 6 -3.21 -6.85 -11.23
CA VAL A 6 -2.59 -7.90 -10.43
C VAL A 6 -2.97 -7.71 -8.97
N GLY A 7 -3.52 -8.77 -8.35
CA GLY A 7 -3.98 -8.80 -6.97
C GLY A 7 -5.46 -9.16 -6.84
N GLY A 8 -6.02 -9.10 -5.64
CA GLY A 8 -7.41 -9.52 -5.39
C GLY A 8 -7.99 -8.98 -4.08
N GLY A 9 -7.41 -7.91 -3.53
CA GLY A 9 -7.90 -7.21 -2.34
C GLY A 9 -8.92 -6.12 -2.65
N GLY A 10 -9.28 -5.35 -1.63
CA GLY A 10 -10.18 -4.20 -1.75
C GLY A 10 -9.58 -3.09 -2.58
N ARG A 11 -8.31 -2.82 -2.40
CA ARG A 11 -7.51 -1.90 -3.23
C ARG A 11 -7.62 -2.23 -4.72
N GLU A 12 -7.40 -3.49 -5.09
CA GLU A 12 -7.49 -3.92 -6.49
C GLU A 12 -8.93 -3.81 -7.00
N HIS A 13 -9.94 -4.07 -6.15
CA HIS A 13 -11.33 -3.88 -6.52
C HIS A 13 -11.64 -2.40 -6.80
N ALA A 14 -11.15 -1.48 -5.98
CA ALA A 14 -11.32 -0.04 -6.22
C ALA A 14 -10.59 0.43 -7.49
N VAL A 15 -9.42 -0.14 -7.80
CA VAL A 15 -8.70 0.12 -9.06
C VAL A 15 -9.49 -0.41 -10.26
N VAL A 16 -10.05 -1.62 -10.19
CA VAL A 16 -10.90 -2.20 -11.24
C VAL A 16 -12.15 -1.34 -11.46
N ASP A 17 -12.81 -0.91 -10.37
CA ASP A 17 -13.97 -0.03 -10.45
C ASP A 17 -13.62 1.31 -11.12
N ALA A 18 -12.50 1.93 -10.75
CA ALA A 18 -12.05 3.17 -11.40
C ALA A 18 -11.74 2.98 -12.89
N LEU A 19 -11.07 1.87 -13.27
CA LEU A 19 -10.79 1.53 -14.66
C LEU A 19 -12.06 1.22 -15.47
N SER A 20 -13.08 0.65 -14.83
CA SER A 20 -14.36 0.34 -15.51
C SER A 20 -15.13 1.58 -15.97
N ARG A 21 -14.83 2.74 -15.34
CA ARG A 21 -15.42 4.03 -15.74
C ARG A 21 -14.69 4.69 -16.92
N SER A 22 -13.51 4.20 -17.29
CA SER A 22 -12.74 4.76 -18.41
C SER A 22 -13.37 4.36 -19.76
N PRO A 23 -13.68 5.32 -20.64
CA PRO A 23 -14.18 5.01 -21.98
C PRO A 23 -13.12 4.35 -22.88
N GLN A 24 -11.86 4.37 -22.48
CA GLN A 24 -10.75 3.79 -23.23
C GLN A 24 -10.55 2.30 -22.91
N VAL A 25 -11.05 1.84 -21.76
CA VAL A 25 -10.89 0.45 -21.31
C VAL A 25 -12.06 -0.39 -21.83
N SER A 26 -11.76 -1.32 -22.72
CA SER A 26 -12.76 -2.22 -23.31
C SER A 26 -12.89 -3.55 -22.58
N LYS A 27 -11.83 -3.97 -21.85
CA LYS A 27 -11.82 -5.22 -21.10
C LYS A 27 -10.84 -5.14 -19.94
N ILE A 28 -11.26 -5.63 -18.79
CA ILE A 28 -10.41 -5.74 -17.60
C ILE A 28 -10.26 -7.23 -17.26
N TYR A 29 -9.01 -7.65 -17.03
CA TYR A 29 -8.64 -8.91 -16.43
C TYR A 29 -8.09 -8.63 -15.02
N CYS A 30 -8.31 -9.56 -14.09
CA CYS A 30 -7.76 -9.44 -12.75
C CYS A 30 -7.18 -10.79 -12.30
N ALA A 31 -5.99 -10.80 -11.73
CA ALA A 31 -5.31 -12.04 -11.33
C ALA A 31 -4.72 -11.93 -9.90
N PRO A 32 -5.20 -12.75 -8.95
CA PRO A 32 -6.29 -13.73 -9.07
C PRO A 32 -7.70 -13.12 -9.05
N GLY A 33 -7.87 -11.87 -8.59
CA GLY A 33 -9.15 -11.23 -8.38
C GLY A 33 -9.92 -11.79 -7.16
N ASN A 34 -11.19 -11.39 -7.04
CA ASN A 34 -12.12 -11.86 -6.00
C ASN A 34 -13.56 -11.87 -6.52
N ALA A 35 -14.52 -12.32 -5.68
CA ALA A 35 -15.93 -12.44 -6.06
C ALA A 35 -16.60 -11.11 -6.45
N GLY A 36 -16.19 -9.98 -5.85
CA GLY A 36 -16.69 -8.66 -6.21
C GLY A 36 -16.12 -8.18 -7.55
N ILE A 37 -14.81 -8.32 -7.72
CA ILE A 37 -14.08 -7.97 -8.95
C ILE A 37 -14.66 -8.74 -10.16
N ALA A 38 -15.05 -10.00 -9.96
CA ALA A 38 -15.63 -10.84 -11.02
C ALA A 38 -16.93 -10.30 -11.63
N ARG A 39 -17.56 -9.29 -11.02
CA ARG A 39 -18.72 -8.59 -11.56
C ARG A 39 -18.34 -7.57 -12.62
N GLN A 40 -17.10 -7.08 -12.61
CA GLN A 40 -16.62 -5.99 -13.48
C GLN A 40 -15.44 -6.43 -14.37
N ALA A 41 -14.74 -7.50 -14.01
CA ALA A 41 -13.53 -7.99 -14.68
C ALA A 41 -13.56 -9.51 -14.83
N GLU A 42 -12.78 -10.03 -15.79
CA GLU A 42 -12.52 -11.46 -15.91
C GLU A 42 -11.40 -11.86 -14.94
N CYS A 43 -11.76 -12.58 -13.87
CA CYS A 43 -10.80 -13.09 -12.91
C CYS A 43 -10.10 -14.34 -13.47
N VAL A 44 -8.76 -14.36 -13.40
CA VAL A 44 -7.93 -15.48 -13.87
C VAL A 44 -7.15 -16.05 -12.69
N PRO A 45 -7.17 -17.37 -12.43
CA PRO A 45 -6.59 -17.97 -11.24
C PRO A 45 -5.05 -18.09 -11.32
N VAL A 46 -4.38 -16.96 -11.55
CA VAL A 46 -2.92 -16.82 -11.49
C VAL A 46 -2.57 -16.05 -10.23
N LYS A 47 -1.65 -16.57 -9.42
CA LYS A 47 -1.21 -15.90 -8.19
C LYS A 47 -0.48 -14.60 -8.53
N ASP A 48 -0.63 -13.60 -7.69
CA ASP A 48 0.02 -12.29 -7.80
C ASP A 48 1.56 -12.35 -7.73
N THR A 49 2.12 -13.40 -7.14
CA THR A 49 3.57 -13.66 -7.07
C THR A 49 4.09 -14.58 -8.15
N ASP A 50 3.22 -15.15 -9.00
CA ASP A 50 3.60 -15.97 -10.15
C ASP A 50 3.90 -15.07 -11.37
N VAL A 51 5.10 -14.48 -11.37
CA VAL A 51 5.52 -13.49 -12.38
C VAL A 51 5.47 -14.07 -13.80
N GLU A 52 5.93 -15.31 -14.01
CA GLU A 52 5.93 -15.93 -15.34
C GLU A 52 4.52 -16.33 -15.81
N GLY A 53 3.66 -16.76 -14.87
CA GLY A 53 2.24 -17.00 -15.15
C GLY A 53 1.53 -15.71 -15.56
N LEU A 54 1.78 -14.61 -14.85
CA LEU A 54 1.21 -13.28 -15.19
C LEU A 54 1.74 -12.76 -16.53
N LEU A 55 3.02 -12.96 -16.82
CA LEU A 55 3.62 -12.60 -18.10
C LEU A 55 2.97 -13.37 -19.26
N SER A 56 2.81 -14.68 -19.10
CA SER A 56 2.15 -15.54 -20.08
C SER A 56 0.70 -15.12 -20.31
N LEU A 57 -0.04 -14.81 -19.23
CA LEU A 57 -1.40 -14.29 -19.30
C LEU A 57 -1.47 -12.96 -20.06
N ALA A 58 -0.55 -12.03 -19.76
CA ALA A 58 -0.51 -10.73 -20.43
C ALA A 58 -0.30 -10.87 -21.93
N ARG A 59 0.55 -11.80 -22.37
CA ARG A 59 0.78 -12.10 -23.79
C ARG A 59 -0.41 -12.80 -24.45
N GLU A 60 -0.99 -13.82 -23.79
CA GLU A 60 -2.13 -14.58 -24.31
C GLU A 60 -3.35 -13.68 -24.54
N LYS A 61 -3.63 -12.79 -23.59
CA LYS A 61 -4.77 -11.88 -23.65
C LYS A 61 -4.48 -10.59 -24.45
N GLU A 62 -3.24 -10.39 -24.89
CA GLU A 62 -2.78 -9.18 -25.57
C GLU A 62 -3.08 -7.93 -24.72
N ILE A 63 -2.57 -7.92 -23.49
CA ILE A 63 -2.79 -6.84 -22.53
C ILE A 63 -2.05 -5.58 -22.95
N ASP A 64 -2.76 -4.45 -23.03
CA ASP A 64 -2.19 -3.14 -23.36
C ASP A 64 -1.48 -2.49 -22.18
N LEU A 65 -1.93 -2.75 -20.94
CA LEU A 65 -1.35 -2.20 -19.71
C LEU A 65 -1.60 -3.13 -18.54
N THR A 66 -0.56 -3.41 -17.76
CA THR A 66 -0.67 -4.13 -16.48
C THR A 66 -0.54 -3.15 -15.31
N VAL A 67 -1.39 -3.28 -14.30
CA VAL A 67 -1.38 -2.47 -13.07
C VAL A 67 -1.13 -3.40 -11.88
N VAL A 68 -0.08 -3.11 -11.09
CA VAL A 68 0.30 -3.95 -9.96
C VAL A 68 -0.27 -3.38 -8.66
N GLY A 69 -1.05 -4.19 -7.94
CA GLY A 69 -1.63 -3.82 -6.66
C GLY A 69 -0.74 -4.18 -5.46
N PRO A 70 -0.40 -5.47 -5.22
CA PRO A 70 0.27 -5.89 -3.99
C PRO A 70 1.80 -5.72 -4.03
N GLU A 71 2.37 -5.41 -2.88
CA GLU A 71 3.81 -5.28 -2.69
C GLU A 71 4.60 -6.56 -2.97
N ALA A 72 4.01 -7.72 -2.70
CA ALA A 72 4.66 -9.01 -2.92
C ALA A 72 5.06 -9.23 -4.39
N ALA A 73 4.20 -8.84 -5.33
CA ALA A 73 4.47 -8.90 -6.77
C ALA A 73 5.62 -7.95 -7.16
N LEU A 74 5.66 -6.74 -6.59
CA LEU A 74 6.70 -5.76 -6.84
C LEU A 74 8.07 -6.26 -6.36
N VAL A 75 8.12 -6.82 -5.15
CA VAL A 75 9.35 -7.40 -4.58
C VAL A 75 9.79 -8.66 -5.35
N ALA A 76 8.85 -9.42 -5.90
CA ALA A 76 9.16 -10.53 -6.82
C ALA A 76 9.79 -10.06 -8.15
N GLY A 77 9.69 -8.76 -8.49
CA GLY A 77 10.31 -8.18 -9.68
C GLY A 77 9.44 -8.22 -10.94
N ILE A 78 8.12 -8.26 -10.79
CA ILE A 78 7.19 -8.31 -11.92
C ILE A 78 7.41 -7.17 -12.91
N VAL A 79 7.68 -5.95 -12.41
CA VAL A 79 7.86 -4.77 -13.26
C VAL A 79 9.11 -4.88 -14.11
N ASP A 80 10.22 -5.32 -13.52
CA ASP A 80 11.47 -5.53 -14.22
C ASP A 80 11.28 -6.58 -15.33
N ARG A 81 10.65 -7.70 -14.98
CA ARG A 81 10.43 -8.82 -15.90
C ARG A 81 9.52 -8.45 -17.08
N PHE A 82 8.44 -7.69 -16.84
CA PHE A 82 7.54 -7.23 -17.90
C PHE A 82 8.22 -6.22 -18.82
N ARG A 83 9.03 -5.31 -18.28
CA ARG A 83 9.79 -4.34 -19.08
C ARG A 83 10.86 -5.00 -19.95
N GLU A 84 11.56 -6.03 -19.45
CA GLU A 84 12.49 -6.84 -20.25
C GLU A 84 11.82 -7.45 -21.48
N GLU A 85 10.53 -7.77 -21.39
CA GLU A 85 9.73 -8.33 -22.49
C GLU A 85 8.98 -7.26 -23.31
N GLY A 86 9.23 -5.97 -23.03
CA GLY A 86 8.60 -4.85 -23.74
C GLY A 86 7.13 -4.65 -23.44
N LEU A 87 6.61 -5.22 -22.36
CA LEU A 87 5.23 -5.06 -21.92
C LEU A 87 5.07 -3.83 -21.03
N ARG A 88 3.98 -3.08 -21.25
CA ARG A 88 3.67 -1.89 -20.46
C ARG A 88 3.13 -2.29 -19.09
N ILE A 89 3.70 -1.71 -18.05
CA ILE A 89 3.34 -2.02 -16.67
C ILE A 89 3.44 -0.79 -15.78
N PHE A 90 2.40 -0.58 -14.95
CA PHE A 90 2.33 0.45 -13.93
C PHE A 90 2.74 -0.14 -12.59
N GLY A 91 3.82 0.34 -12.04
CA GLY A 91 4.41 -0.07 -10.77
C GLY A 91 5.91 0.25 -10.75
N PRO A 92 6.53 0.35 -9.55
CA PRO A 92 7.96 0.57 -9.41
C PRO A 92 8.75 -0.72 -9.69
N THR A 93 9.96 -0.54 -10.21
CA THR A 93 10.95 -1.62 -10.30
C THR A 93 11.27 -2.19 -8.91
N LYS A 94 11.82 -3.40 -8.87
CA LYS A 94 12.28 -4.02 -7.63
C LYS A 94 13.25 -3.11 -6.85
N ALA A 95 14.12 -2.39 -7.56
CA ALA A 95 15.07 -1.46 -6.96
C ALA A 95 14.36 -0.28 -6.28
N ALA A 96 13.36 0.32 -6.92
CA ALA A 96 12.57 1.43 -6.38
C ALA A 96 11.61 0.95 -5.26
N ALA A 97 11.05 -0.25 -5.36
CA ALA A 97 10.17 -0.85 -4.35
C ALA A 97 10.88 -1.11 -3.00
N ARG A 98 12.21 -1.00 -2.95
CA ARG A 98 12.97 -1.03 -1.70
C ARG A 98 12.57 0.06 -0.72
N ILE A 99 11.97 1.15 -1.18
CA ILE A 99 11.45 2.21 -0.29
C ILE A 99 10.38 1.68 0.69
N GLU A 100 9.67 0.59 0.35
CA GLU A 100 8.74 -0.12 1.22
C GLU A 100 9.39 -1.38 1.84
N SER A 101 10.08 -2.19 1.03
CA SER A 101 10.55 -3.51 1.45
C SER A 101 11.77 -3.47 2.37
N SER A 102 12.49 -2.34 2.45
CA SER A 102 13.58 -2.10 3.40
C SER A 102 13.39 -0.79 4.13
N LYS A 103 13.08 -0.88 5.41
CA LYS A 103 12.91 0.29 6.29
C LYS A 103 14.24 1.00 6.53
N GLU A 104 15.34 0.24 6.58
CA GLU A 104 16.68 0.82 6.67
C GLU A 104 17.01 1.65 5.44
N PHE A 105 16.78 1.11 4.23
CA PHE A 105 16.98 1.86 2.99
C PHE A 105 16.15 3.16 2.97
N ALA A 106 14.86 3.07 3.33
CA ALA A 106 13.98 4.24 3.39
C ALA A 106 14.49 5.29 4.37
N LYS A 107 14.92 4.87 5.56
CA LYS A 107 15.47 5.77 6.59
C LYS A 107 16.78 6.40 6.17
N ASP A 108 17.70 5.64 5.60
CA ASP A 108 18.97 6.14 5.09
C ASP A 108 18.78 7.14 3.95
N LEU A 109 17.84 6.85 3.04
CA LEU A 109 17.45 7.80 1.99
C LEU A 109 16.94 9.10 2.61
N MET A 110 15.99 9.01 3.55
CA MET A 110 15.43 10.19 4.22
C MET A 110 16.52 11.00 4.94
N GLY A 111 17.44 10.34 5.62
CA GLY A 111 18.57 10.98 6.31
C GLY A 111 19.49 11.72 5.35
N ARG A 112 19.91 11.09 4.25
CA ARG A 112 20.82 11.67 3.26
C ARG A 112 20.23 12.85 2.51
N TYR A 113 18.94 12.78 2.20
CA TYR A 113 18.25 13.81 1.44
C TYR A 113 17.46 14.81 2.31
N GLY A 114 17.59 14.72 3.66
CA GLY A 114 16.94 15.66 4.58
C GLY A 114 15.41 15.62 4.53
N ILE A 115 14.83 14.44 4.27
CA ILE A 115 13.39 14.21 4.34
C ILE A 115 13.01 14.02 5.81
N PRO A 116 12.03 14.79 6.34
CA PRO A 116 11.74 14.79 7.77
C PRO A 116 11.13 13.47 8.25
N THR A 117 11.77 12.81 9.18
CA THR A 117 11.32 11.56 9.82
C THR A 117 11.79 11.48 11.26
N ALA A 118 11.38 10.44 11.99
CA ALA A 118 11.87 10.15 13.35
C ALA A 118 13.37 9.86 13.35
N GLY A 119 14.06 10.23 14.43
CA GLY A 119 15.43 9.77 14.67
C GLY A 119 15.45 8.23 14.71
N TYR A 120 16.47 7.63 14.13
CA TYR A 120 16.52 6.17 13.99
C TYR A 120 17.95 5.63 14.06
N ARG A 121 18.04 4.31 14.29
CA ARG A 121 19.26 3.54 14.12
C ARG A 121 18.92 2.08 13.78
N ALA A 122 19.67 1.48 12.85
CA ALA A 122 19.50 0.10 12.43
C ALA A 122 20.54 -0.83 13.13
N PHE A 123 20.11 -2.06 13.43
CA PHE A 123 20.91 -3.06 14.11
C PHE A 123 20.68 -4.46 13.52
N ASP A 124 21.75 -5.25 13.49
CA ASP A 124 21.76 -6.68 13.19
C ASP A 124 22.18 -7.52 14.41
N ASP A 125 22.53 -6.87 15.52
CA ASP A 125 22.97 -7.48 16.76
C ASP A 125 22.03 -7.10 17.91
N TYR A 126 21.48 -8.13 18.58
CA TYR A 126 20.54 -7.97 19.68
C TYR A 126 21.13 -7.14 20.84
N ARG A 127 22.40 -7.37 21.23
CA ARG A 127 23.02 -6.69 22.39
C ARG A 127 23.14 -5.19 22.10
N LYS A 128 23.64 -4.84 20.91
CA LYS A 128 23.77 -3.44 20.48
C LYS A 128 22.41 -2.75 20.39
N ALA A 129 21.40 -3.43 19.87
CA ALA A 129 20.04 -2.91 19.80
C ALA A 129 19.46 -2.67 21.21
N SER A 130 19.61 -3.65 22.12
CA SER A 130 19.15 -3.55 23.51
C SER A 130 19.85 -2.42 24.28
N GLU A 131 21.17 -2.27 24.13
CA GLU A 131 21.93 -1.16 24.72
C GLU A 131 21.45 0.20 24.22
N TYR A 132 21.19 0.29 22.91
CA TYR A 132 20.69 1.52 22.32
C TYR A 132 19.29 1.90 22.84
N VAL A 133 18.35 0.94 22.89
CA VAL A 133 17.01 1.19 23.45
C VAL A 133 17.10 1.62 24.91
N ARG A 134 17.97 0.98 25.73
CA ARG A 134 18.18 1.37 27.14
C ARG A 134 18.72 2.80 27.32
N SER A 135 19.43 3.32 26.32
CA SER A 135 19.98 4.68 26.33
C SER A 135 18.99 5.75 25.88
N ARG A 136 17.77 5.38 25.49
CA ARG A 136 16.76 6.28 24.93
C ARG A 136 15.51 6.35 25.81
N PRO A 137 14.74 7.47 25.74
CA PRO A 137 13.46 7.51 26.41
C PRO A 137 12.48 6.54 25.72
N LEU A 138 11.59 5.95 26.52
CA LEU A 138 10.44 5.20 26.02
C LEU A 138 9.24 6.13 25.90
N PRO A 139 8.27 5.85 24.99
CA PRO A 139 8.21 4.68 24.10
C PRO A 139 9.26 4.74 22.98
N ALA A 140 9.68 3.58 22.50
CA ALA A 140 10.51 3.42 21.31
C ALA A 140 9.76 2.58 20.27
N VAL A 141 9.99 2.84 18.97
CA VAL A 141 9.38 2.06 17.90
C VAL A 141 10.43 1.13 17.30
N LEU A 142 10.14 -0.18 17.34
CA LEU A 142 11.01 -1.21 16.80
C LEU A 142 10.33 -1.77 15.53
N LYS A 143 11.05 -1.71 14.40
CA LYS A 143 10.55 -2.18 13.11
C LYS A 143 11.49 -3.23 12.54
N TYR A 144 10.96 -4.42 12.25
CA TYR A 144 11.70 -5.42 11.50
C TYR A 144 11.96 -4.90 10.07
N ASP A 145 13.21 -5.02 9.59
CA ASP A 145 13.60 -4.60 8.24
C ASP A 145 13.27 -5.70 7.24
N GLY A 146 12.10 -5.60 6.64
CA GLY A 146 11.55 -6.56 5.70
C GLY A 146 10.03 -6.51 5.65
N LEU A 147 9.45 -7.31 4.74
CA LEU A 147 8.01 -7.49 4.65
C LEU A 147 7.53 -8.35 5.82
N ALA A 148 6.64 -7.82 6.64
CA ALA A 148 6.07 -8.52 7.79
C ALA A 148 4.55 -8.35 7.92
N ALA A 149 3.87 -7.95 6.84
CA ALA A 149 2.41 -7.76 6.77
C ALA A 149 1.84 -6.98 7.98
N GLY A 150 2.47 -5.85 8.34
CA GLY A 150 2.07 -5.02 9.47
C GLY A 150 2.43 -5.57 10.87
N LYS A 151 2.92 -6.82 10.97
CA LYS A 151 3.23 -7.48 12.25
C LYS A 151 4.68 -7.23 12.73
N GLY A 152 5.51 -6.63 11.91
CA GLY A 152 6.91 -6.35 12.21
C GLY A 152 7.15 -5.00 12.90
N VAL A 153 6.12 -4.35 13.45
CA VAL A 153 6.24 -3.06 14.15
C VAL A 153 5.74 -3.20 15.58
N VAL A 154 6.58 -2.82 16.54
CA VAL A 154 6.25 -2.84 17.97
C VAL A 154 6.55 -1.46 18.57
N ILE A 155 5.56 -0.87 19.22
CA ILE A 155 5.72 0.33 20.05
C ILE A 155 5.98 -0.15 21.47
N ALA A 156 7.23 -0.19 21.87
CA ALA A 156 7.64 -0.65 23.18
C ALA A 156 7.51 0.49 24.20
N ARG A 157 6.61 0.32 25.16
CA ARG A 157 6.38 1.27 26.26
C ARG A 157 7.19 0.94 27.50
N THR A 158 7.64 -0.31 27.61
CA THR A 158 8.52 -0.80 28.68
C THR A 158 9.76 -1.48 28.10
N MET A 159 10.78 -1.66 28.95
CA MET A 159 11.98 -2.38 28.53
C MET A 159 11.73 -3.87 28.29
N GLU A 160 10.77 -4.45 28.99
CA GLU A 160 10.34 -5.84 28.82
C GLU A 160 9.71 -6.06 27.45
N GLU A 161 8.84 -5.13 27.02
CA GLU A 161 8.26 -5.16 25.68
C GLU A 161 9.33 -4.99 24.59
N ALA A 162 10.29 -4.08 24.81
CA ALA A 162 11.39 -3.87 23.88
C ALA A 162 12.28 -5.10 23.76
N ASP A 163 12.63 -5.73 24.89
CA ASP A 163 13.47 -6.94 24.92
C ASP A 163 12.76 -8.11 24.19
N ALA A 164 11.48 -8.32 24.47
CA ALA A 164 10.68 -9.34 23.78
C ALA A 164 10.65 -9.13 22.26
N ALA A 165 10.39 -7.90 21.81
CA ALA A 165 10.37 -7.56 20.40
C ALA A 165 11.73 -7.75 19.72
N LEU A 166 12.83 -7.33 20.37
CA LEU A 166 14.18 -7.51 19.84
C LEU A 166 14.56 -8.99 19.73
N ARG A 167 14.13 -9.84 20.68
CA ARG A 167 14.33 -11.30 20.61
C ARG A 167 13.60 -11.89 19.43
N ASP A 168 12.30 -11.60 19.28
CA ASP A 168 11.46 -12.04 18.18
C ASP A 168 12.08 -11.68 16.80
N MET A 169 12.67 -10.48 16.70
CA MET A 169 13.19 -9.94 15.44
C MET A 169 14.63 -10.36 15.12
N LEU A 170 15.49 -10.59 16.12
CA LEU A 170 16.93 -10.77 15.93
C LEU A 170 17.49 -12.11 16.41
N LEU A 171 16.76 -12.85 17.26
CA LEU A 171 17.21 -14.13 17.82
C LEU A 171 16.35 -15.31 17.42
N ASP A 172 15.02 -15.13 17.42
CA ASP A 172 14.08 -16.24 17.23
C ASP A 172 13.66 -16.40 15.77
N ASP A 173 14.24 -15.60 14.85
CA ASP A 173 14.01 -15.60 13.41
C ASP A 173 12.50 -15.62 13.02
N LYS A 174 11.62 -15.06 13.86
CA LYS A 174 10.16 -15.07 13.69
C LYS A 174 9.71 -14.49 12.35
N PHE A 175 10.47 -13.52 11.85
CA PHE A 175 10.24 -12.89 10.54
C PHE A 175 11.32 -13.28 9.51
N GLY A 176 12.21 -14.22 9.85
CA GLY A 176 13.43 -14.55 9.10
C GLY A 176 14.65 -13.77 9.61
N LYS A 177 15.82 -14.10 9.06
CA LYS A 177 17.05 -13.36 9.38
C LYS A 177 16.97 -11.96 8.80
N GLY A 178 17.09 -10.94 9.66
CA GLY A 178 16.93 -9.55 9.25
C GLY A 178 17.61 -8.59 10.22
N ARG A 179 17.27 -7.34 10.08
CA ARG A 179 17.71 -6.22 10.92
C ARG A 179 16.51 -5.62 11.62
N VAL A 180 16.74 -4.84 12.64
CA VAL A 180 15.74 -4.01 13.31
C VAL A 180 16.11 -2.54 13.16
N VAL A 181 15.12 -1.73 12.82
CA VAL A 181 15.21 -0.26 12.87
C VAL A 181 14.54 0.19 14.16
N VAL A 182 15.30 0.85 15.04
CA VAL A 182 14.79 1.46 16.27
C VAL A 182 14.60 2.94 16.02
N GLU A 183 13.38 3.43 16.24
CA GLU A 183 12.98 4.81 15.97
C GLU A 183 12.50 5.51 17.22
N ASP A 184 12.64 6.85 17.24
CA ASP A 184 12.00 7.70 18.23
C ASP A 184 10.48 7.66 18.02
N PHE A 185 9.73 7.61 19.13
CA PHE A 185 8.27 7.63 19.06
C PHE A 185 7.77 9.03 18.71
N LEU A 186 7.00 9.12 17.63
CA LEU A 186 6.33 10.34 17.21
C LEU A 186 4.93 10.42 17.84
N THR A 187 4.43 11.64 18.03
CA THR A 187 3.09 11.90 18.54
C THR A 187 2.35 12.90 17.65
N GLY A 188 1.10 12.62 17.36
CA GLY A 188 0.23 13.46 16.53
C GLY A 188 -0.75 12.60 15.73
N PRO A 189 -1.69 13.22 15.01
CA PRO A 189 -2.55 12.50 14.10
C PRO A 189 -1.77 12.01 12.87
N GLU A 190 -1.99 10.74 12.52
CA GLU A 190 -1.47 10.13 11.31
C GLU A 190 -2.35 10.48 10.11
N PHE A 191 -1.78 10.46 8.91
CA PHE A 191 -2.50 10.58 7.66
C PHE A 191 -1.73 9.97 6.50
N SER A 192 -2.44 9.63 5.45
CA SER A 192 -1.95 8.98 4.25
C SER A 192 -1.91 9.97 3.09
N PHE A 193 -0.75 10.08 2.43
CA PHE A 193 -0.58 10.89 1.24
C PHE A 193 -0.04 10.04 0.10
N MET A 194 -0.90 9.70 -0.85
CA MET A 194 -0.53 8.97 -2.05
C MET A 194 -0.28 9.93 -3.21
N CYS A 195 0.71 9.61 -4.03
CA CYS A 195 1.01 10.35 -5.25
C CYS A 195 1.26 9.38 -6.41
N PHE A 196 0.76 9.70 -7.59
CA PHE A 196 1.25 9.10 -8.82
C PHE A 196 2.63 9.67 -9.12
N VAL A 197 3.60 8.81 -9.42
CA VAL A 197 4.99 9.22 -9.66
C VAL A 197 5.49 8.64 -10.97
N SER A 198 6.10 9.50 -11.78
CA SER A 198 6.79 9.15 -13.01
C SER A 198 8.19 9.79 -12.99
N GLY A 199 9.18 9.07 -12.44
CA GLY A 199 10.51 9.61 -12.19
C GLY A 199 10.46 10.81 -11.25
N ARG A 200 10.76 12.02 -11.73
CA ARG A 200 10.72 13.27 -10.95
C ARG A 200 9.34 13.97 -10.97
N LYS A 201 8.39 13.44 -11.74
CA LYS A 201 7.06 14.02 -11.82
C LYS A 201 6.17 13.40 -10.76
N VAL A 202 5.62 14.23 -9.91
CA VAL A 202 4.75 13.82 -8.79
C VAL A 202 3.40 14.49 -8.97
N LEU A 203 2.34 13.67 -9.09
CA LEU A 203 0.95 14.10 -9.16
C LEU A 203 0.25 13.69 -7.86
N PRO A 204 -0.10 14.64 -6.97
CA PRO A 204 -0.72 14.30 -5.68
C PRO A 204 -2.15 13.81 -5.84
N MET A 205 -2.55 12.88 -4.97
CA MET A 205 -3.94 12.51 -4.74
C MET A 205 -4.49 13.29 -3.55
N VAL A 206 -5.81 13.28 -3.37
CA VAL A 206 -6.44 13.79 -2.15
C VAL A 206 -6.00 12.99 -0.93
N LEU A 207 -5.86 13.68 0.20
CA LEU A 207 -5.42 13.08 1.46
C LEU A 207 -6.49 12.14 2.03
N ALA A 208 -6.04 11.09 2.72
CA ALA A 208 -6.89 10.16 3.46
C ALA A 208 -6.29 9.85 4.84
N GLN A 209 -7.13 9.34 5.72
CA GLN A 209 -6.68 8.78 7.00
C GLN A 209 -7.30 7.41 7.17
N ASP A 210 -6.47 6.41 7.47
CA ASP A 210 -6.89 5.08 7.87
C ASP A 210 -6.99 4.94 9.40
N HIS A 211 -7.73 3.93 9.85
CA HIS A 211 -7.89 3.56 11.25
C HIS A 211 -7.38 2.14 11.44
N LYS A 212 -6.19 2.01 12.02
CA LYS A 212 -5.46 0.73 12.12
C LYS A 212 -5.84 -0.13 13.31
N ARG A 213 -6.46 0.46 14.35
CA ARG A 213 -6.80 -0.27 15.57
C ARG A 213 -8.13 -1.01 15.42
N ALA A 214 -8.16 -2.24 15.97
CA ALA A 214 -9.30 -3.15 15.81
C ALA A 214 -10.54 -2.74 16.60
N PHE A 215 -10.40 -1.93 17.67
CA PHE A 215 -11.49 -1.61 18.59
C PHE A 215 -11.74 -0.11 18.68
N ASP A 216 -12.92 0.24 19.18
CA ASP A 216 -13.32 1.63 19.44
C ASP A 216 -12.31 2.35 20.34
N GLY A 217 -12.22 3.67 20.18
CA GLY A 217 -11.29 4.48 20.96
C GLY A 217 -9.82 4.35 20.60
N ASP A 218 -9.50 3.87 19.39
CA ASP A 218 -8.14 3.60 18.93
C ASP A 218 -7.39 2.59 19.81
N GLU A 219 -8.11 1.54 20.17
CA GLU A 219 -7.61 0.47 21.05
C GLU A 219 -7.47 -0.88 20.31
N GLY A 220 -6.85 -1.85 21.00
CA GLY A 220 -6.64 -3.19 20.49
C GLY A 220 -5.42 -3.34 19.59
N PRO A 221 -5.27 -4.50 18.90
CA PRO A 221 -4.16 -4.78 18.01
C PRO A 221 -4.24 -3.95 16.73
N ASN A 222 -3.09 -3.73 16.10
CA ASN A 222 -3.04 -3.18 14.74
C ASN A 222 -3.63 -4.18 13.74
N THR A 223 -4.31 -3.65 12.73
CA THR A 223 -4.89 -4.37 11.61
C THR A 223 -4.32 -3.88 10.28
N GLY A 224 -4.81 -4.37 9.16
CA GLY A 224 -4.54 -3.80 7.84
C GLY A 224 -5.23 -2.46 7.59
N GLY A 225 -6.20 -2.10 8.43
CA GLY A 225 -7.08 -0.93 8.36
C GLY A 225 -8.52 -1.34 8.57
N MET A 226 -9.22 -0.64 9.46
CA MET A 226 -10.64 -0.88 9.77
C MET A 226 -11.57 0.10 9.07
N GLY A 227 -11.00 1.02 8.32
CA GLY A 227 -11.69 2.02 7.54
C GLY A 227 -10.80 3.21 7.24
N ALA A 228 -11.27 4.06 6.35
CA ALA A 228 -10.59 5.30 5.98
C ALA A 228 -11.59 6.38 5.61
N TYR A 229 -11.15 7.62 5.57
CA TYR A 229 -11.96 8.73 5.09
C TYR A 229 -11.13 9.81 4.39
N SER A 230 -11.78 10.61 3.58
CA SER A 230 -11.24 11.75 2.84
C SER A 230 -12.36 12.77 2.61
N PRO A 231 -12.14 14.12 2.71
CA PRO A 231 -10.89 14.82 3.01
C PRO A 231 -10.58 14.87 4.52
N LEU A 232 -9.42 15.43 4.87
CA LEU A 232 -8.95 15.55 6.25
C LEU A 232 -9.10 16.97 6.77
N PRO A 233 -10.01 17.26 7.72
CA PRO A 233 -10.26 18.61 8.19
C PRO A 233 -9.14 19.18 9.08
N PHE A 234 -8.22 18.34 9.57
CA PHE A 234 -7.14 18.76 10.47
C PHE A 234 -5.81 19.05 9.75
N ILE A 235 -5.71 18.74 8.46
CA ILE A 235 -4.55 19.10 7.62
C ILE A 235 -4.86 20.40 6.90
N THR A 236 -3.98 21.39 7.07
CA THR A 236 -4.10 22.68 6.39
C THR A 236 -3.48 22.64 5.00
N PRO A 237 -3.82 23.59 4.10
CA PRO A 237 -3.17 23.67 2.80
C PRO A 237 -1.63 23.84 2.90
N GLU A 238 -1.13 24.49 3.94
CA GLU A 238 0.30 24.65 4.19
C GLU A 238 0.95 23.33 4.60
N ASP A 239 0.27 22.51 5.41
CA ASP A 239 0.71 21.15 5.77
C ASP A 239 0.79 20.26 4.52
N GLU A 240 -0.24 20.31 3.67
CA GLU A 240 -0.29 19.54 2.42
C GLU A 240 0.81 19.97 1.45
N ALA A 241 0.99 21.28 1.24
CA ALA A 241 2.06 21.83 0.40
C ALA A 241 3.45 21.42 0.92
N PHE A 242 3.66 21.47 2.24
CA PHE A 242 4.91 21.00 2.86
C PHE A 242 5.11 19.50 2.63
N ALA A 243 4.09 18.66 2.86
CA ALA A 243 4.16 17.22 2.65
C ALA A 243 4.46 16.90 1.18
N LEU A 244 3.83 17.61 0.23
CA LEU A 244 4.08 17.43 -1.19
C LEU A 244 5.53 17.82 -1.54
N GLU A 245 5.98 19.02 -1.19
CA GLU A 245 7.29 19.53 -1.63
C GLU A 245 8.45 18.88 -0.85
N LYS A 246 8.37 18.82 0.48
CA LYS A 246 9.49 18.42 1.34
C LYS A 246 9.54 16.92 1.60
N VAL A 247 8.44 16.20 1.32
CA VAL A 247 8.40 14.74 1.51
C VAL A 247 8.26 14.04 0.16
N MET A 248 7.11 14.14 -0.50
CA MET A 248 6.80 13.30 -1.66
C MET A 248 7.70 13.63 -2.89
N GLN A 249 7.78 14.90 -3.26
CA GLN A 249 8.65 15.35 -4.36
C GLN A 249 10.11 15.05 -4.07
N ARG A 250 10.56 15.38 -2.86
CA ARG A 250 11.95 15.14 -2.46
C ARG A 250 12.32 13.66 -2.43
N THR A 251 11.38 12.79 -2.09
CA THR A 251 11.58 11.33 -2.13
C THR A 251 11.69 10.84 -3.58
N ALA A 252 10.83 11.31 -4.47
CA ALA A 252 10.90 10.96 -5.90
C ALA A 252 12.23 11.43 -6.52
N ASP A 253 12.67 12.65 -6.20
CA ASP A 253 13.96 13.18 -6.64
C ASP A 253 15.14 12.35 -6.11
N ALA A 254 15.11 12.02 -4.82
CA ALA A 254 16.12 11.21 -4.16
C ALA A 254 16.25 9.82 -4.78
N LEU A 255 15.14 9.16 -5.09
CA LEU A 255 15.15 7.84 -5.76
C LEU A 255 15.73 7.93 -7.17
N CYS A 256 15.49 9.02 -7.90
CA CYS A 256 16.13 9.27 -9.19
C CYS A 256 17.64 9.46 -9.05
N ASP A 257 18.09 10.24 -8.05
CA ASP A 257 19.53 10.49 -7.79
C ASP A 257 20.27 9.20 -7.37
N GLU A 258 19.58 8.28 -6.70
CA GLU A 258 20.08 6.95 -6.34
C GLU A 258 20.06 5.94 -7.52
N GLY A 259 19.65 6.36 -8.72
CA GLY A 259 19.60 5.51 -9.90
C GLY A 259 18.46 4.48 -9.90
N CYS A 260 17.45 4.66 -9.04
CA CYS A 260 16.26 3.83 -8.99
C CYS A 260 14.97 4.69 -9.11
N PRO A 261 14.75 5.34 -10.29
CA PRO A 261 13.60 6.20 -10.49
C PRO A 261 12.29 5.46 -10.21
N PHE A 262 11.40 6.12 -9.48
CA PHE A 262 10.12 5.55 -9.09
C PHE A 262 9.06 5.76 -10.18
N THR A 263 8.29 4.73 -10.47
CA THR A 263 7.09 4.78 -11.33
C THR A 263 5.96 4.04 -10.63
N GLY A 264 4.77 4.62 -10.58
CA GLY A 264 3.64 4.00 -9.88
C GLY A 264 3.06 4.90 -8.78
N VAL A 265 2.55 4.31 -7.70
CA VAL A 265 2.04 5.03 -6.54
C VAL A 265 3.06 5.01 -5.41
N LEU A 266 3.56 6.18 -5.06
CA LEU A 266 4.32 6.38 -3.82
C LEU A 266 3.33 6.79 -2.72
N TYR A 267 3.26 6.00 -1.67
CA TYR A 267 2.45 6.27 -0.49
C TYR A 267 3.36 6.72 0.64
N GLY A 268 3.07 7.90 1.19
CA GLY A 268 3.65 8.39 2.43
C GLY A 268 2.68 8.20 3.59
N GLY A 269 3.05 7.38 4.57
CA GLY A 269 2.44 7.37 5.90
C GLY A 269 3.06 8.49 6.73
N LEU A 270 2.28 9.53 7.02
CA LEU A 270 2.75 10.77 7.60
C LEU A 270 2.10 11.04 8.96
N MET A 271 2.77 11.81 9.78
CA MET A 271 2.24 12.28 11.07
C MET A 271 2.40 13.79 11.18
N LYS A 272 1.33 14.47 11.56
CA LYS A 272 1.38 15.89 11.94
C LYS A 272 1.79 16.02 13.40
N THR A 273 3.10 16.20 13.62
CA THR A 273 3.68 16.37 14.96
C THR A 273 3.71 17.83 15.38
N PRO A 274 3.93 18.16 16.66
CA PRO A 274 4.18 19.53 17.11
C PRO A 274 5.38 20.21 16.42
N GLN A 275 6.31 19.44 15.84
CA GLN A 275 7.48 19.94 15.11
C GLN A 275 7.28 19.94 13.59
N GLY A 276 6.05 19.77 13.10
CA GLY A 276 5.69 19.70 11.69
C GLY A 276 5.49 18.27 11.19
N ILE A 277 5.29 18.14 9.88
CA ILE A 277 5.03 16.84 9.24
C ILE A 277 6.29 15.97 9.27
N ARG A 278 6.11 14.69 9.65
CA ARG A 278 7.14 13.66 9.70
C ARG A 278 6.69 12.40 8.99
N VAL A 279 7.63 11.73 8.32
CA VAL A 279 7.38 10.42 7.70
C VAL A 279 7.44 9.33 8.76
N ILE A 280 6.40 8.49 8.80
CA ILE A 280 6.35 7.23 9.55
C ILE A 280 6.95 6.11 8.71
N GLU A 281 6.46 5.99 7.46
CA GLU A 281 6.89 4.98 6.49
C GLU A 281 6.53 5.39 5.07
N PHE A 282 7.14 4.73 4.08
CA PHE A 282 6.71 4.75 2.70
C PHE A 282 6.20 3.38 2.28
N ASN A 283 5.22 3.36 1.37
CA ASN A 283 4.84 2.17 0.63
C ASN A 283 4.94 2.43 -0.88
N ALA A 284 5.20 1.38 -1.65
CA ALA A 284 5.49 1.45 -3.07
C ALA A 284 4.26 1.12 -3.95
N ARG A 285 3.07 1.29 -3.40
CA ARG A 285 1.79 0.90 -3.99
C ARG A 285 0.65 1.70 -3.36
N PHE A 286 -0.54 1.52 -3.93
CA PHE A 286 -1.78 2.05 -3.33
C PHE A 286 -1.97 1.54 -1.88
N GLY A 287 -2.51 2.38 -1.00
CA GLY A 287 -2.95 2.00 0.34
C GLY A 287 -4.21 1.13 0.31
N ASP A 288 -4.46 0.39 1.37
CA ASP A 288 -5.67 -0.39 1.63
C ASP A 288 -6.00 -0.22 3.12
N PRO A 289 -7.10 0.45 3.49
CA PRO A 289 -8.28 0.80 2.68
C PRO A 289 -8.33 2.24 2.13
N GLU A 290 -7.24 2.98 2.02
CA GLU A 290 -7.28 4.37 1.54
C GLU A 290 -7.73 4.48 0.08
N THR A 291 -7.36 3.52 -0.76
CA THR A 291 -7.72 3.53 -2.19
C THR A 291 -9.23 3.53 -2.39
N GLU A 292 -9.96 2.83 -1.52
CA GLU A 292 -11.41 2.69 -1.53
C GLU A 292 -12.15 3.99 -1.21
N VAL A 293 -11.45 4.97 -0.59
CA VAL A 293 -12.01 6.30 -0.31
C VAL A 293 -11.40 7.40 -1.15
N VAL A 294 -10.25 7.17 -1.77
CA VAL A 294 -9.56 8.15 -2.63
C VAL A 294 -10.03 8.04 -4.08
N LEU A 295 -10.01 6.85 -4.68
CA LEU A 295 -10.36 6.67 -6.09
C LEU A 295 -11.82 6.98 -6.44
N PRO A 296 -12.83 6.79 -5.58
CA PRO A 296 -14.18 7.30 -5.86
C PRO A 296 -14.25 8.81 -6.05
N ARG A 297 -13.32 9.57 -5.48
CA ARG A 297 -13.22 11.02 -5.65
C ARG A 297 -12.49 11.46 -6.91
N LEU A 298 -11.79 10.54 -7.60
CA LEU A 298 -11.08 10.87 -8.84
C LEU A 298 -12.08 11.11 -9.98
N LYS A 299 -12.02 12.30 -10.60
CA LYS A 299 -12.83 12.70 -11.72
C LYS A 299 -12.13 12.48 -13.06
N SER A 300 -10.81 12.65 -13.09
CA SER A 300 -9.98 12.38 -14.27
C SER A 300 -9.99 10.88 -14.62
N ASP A 301 -9.77 10.57 -15.90
CA ASP A 301 -9.63 9.18 -16.35
C ASP A 301 -8.35 8.56 -15.80
N ILE A 302 -8.52 7.54 -14.95
CA ILE A 302 -7.39 6.86 -14.30
C ILE A 302 -6.51 6.11 -15.31
N TYR A 303 -7.09 5.64 -16.43
CA TYR A 303 -6.31 4.97 -17.47
C TYR A 303 -5.29 5.90 -18.11
N ASP A 304 -5.63 7.16 -18.34
CA ASP A 304 -4.70 8.15 -18.88
C ASP A 304 -3.51 8.38 -17.93
N ILE A 305 -3.80 8.50 -16.62
CA ILE A 305 -2.78 8.66 -15.59
C ILE A 305 -1.86 7.42 -15.53
N PHE A 306 -2.44 6.23 -15.46
CA PHE A 306 -1.67 4.98 -15.41
C PHE A 306 -0.81 4.79 -16.69
N SER A 307 -1.40 5.10 -17.84
CA SER A 307 -0.72 5.02 -19.13
C SER A 307 0.47 5.98 -19.21
N ALA A 308 0.29 7.23 -18.79
CA ALA A 308 1.35 8.23 -18.77
C ALA A 308 2.50 7.81 -17.85
N VAL A 309 2.19 7.37 -16.63
CA VAL A 309 3.19 6.90 -15.66
C VAL A 309 3.95 5.66 -16.17
N ALA A 310 3.23 4.67 -16.72
CA ALA A 310 3.85 3.45 -17.26
C ALA A 310 4.83 3.74 -18.42
N ASP A 311 4.53 4.77 -19.21
CA ASP A 311 5.36 5.24 -20.32
C ASP A 311 6.48 6.20 -19.90
N GLY A 312 6.61 6.50 -18.61
CA GLY A 312 7.60 7.46 -18.11
C GLY A 312 7.28 8.91 -18.46
N ARG A 313 6.04 9.21 -18.87
CA ARG A 313 5.56 10.55 -19.21
C ARG A 313 5.03 11.28 -17.97
N ASP A 314 4.90 12.59 -18.08
CA ASP A 314 4.22 13.41 -17.08
C ASP A 314 2.73 13.00 -17.01
N PRO A 315 2.19 12.62 -15.85
CA PRO A 315 0.78 12.29 -15.71
C PRO A 315 -0.16 13.50 -15.78
N GLY A 316 0.37 14.73 -15.84
CA GLY A 316 -0.40 15.97 -15.94
C GLY A 316 -1.04 16.39 -14.62
N GLU A 317 -2.30 16.79 -14.69
CA GLU A 317 -3.11 17.21 -13.55
C GLU A 317 -4.28 16.24 -13.33
N ALA A 318 -4.72 16.10 -12.09
CA ALA A 318 -5.90 15.31 -11.74
C ALA A 318 -7.00 16.20 -11.16
N GLU A 319 -8.21 16.03 -11.66
CA GLU A 319 -9.41 16.64 -11.09
C GLU A 319 -10.07 15.70 -10.10
N TRP A 320 -10.57 16.26 -9.01
CA TRP A 320 -11.20 15.53 -7.92
C TRP A 320 -12.62 16.05 -7.65
N HIS A 321 -13.50 15.14 -7.27
CA HIS A 321 -14.83 15.52 -6.78
C HIS A 321 -14.72 16.12 -5.36
N ASP A 322 -15.60 17.05 -5.05
CA ASP A 322 -15.61 17.83 -3.81
C ASP A 322 -16.39 17.17 -2.65
N PHE A 323 -16.97 15.97 -2.89
CA PHE A 323 -17.65 15.23 -1.83
C PHE A 323 -16.66 14.50 -0.91
N ALA A 324 -17.10 14.23 0.32
CA ALA A 324 -16.38 13.39 1.27
C ALA A 324 -16.70 11.91 1.05
N THR A 325 -15.72 11.06 1.35
CA THR A 325 -15.86 9.59 1.33
C THR A 325 -15.49 9.01 2.68
N LEU A 326 -16.23 7.99 3.09
CA LEU A 326 -15.98 7.18 4.28
C LEU A 326 -16.08 5.71 3.91
N GLY A 327 -15.05 4.95 4.18
CA GLY A 327 -15.02 3.50 4.06
C GLY A 327 -15.00 2.84 5.43
N ILE A 328 -15.77 1.77 5.60
CA ILE A 328 -15.82 0.95 6.82
C ILE A 328 -15.50 -0.49 6.42
N VAL A 329 -14.51 -1.09 7.07
CA VAL A 329 -14.14 -2.48 6.84
C VAL A 329 -14.96 -3.38 7.75
N LEU A 330 -15.69 -4.31 7.14
CA LEU A 330 -16.40 -5.39 7.83
C LEU A 330 -15.52 -6.64 7.81
N ALA A 331 -15.15 -7.12 8.99
CA ALA A 331 -14.27 -8.28 9.13
C ALA A 331 -14.92 -9.39 9.94
N SER A 332 -14.49 -10.64 9.71
CA SER A 332 -14.94 -11.78 10.51
C SER A 332 -14.54 -11.61 11.97
N LYS A 333 -15.41 -12.10 12.88
CA LYS A 333 -15.14 -12.07 14.33
C LYS A 333 -13.81 -12.75 14.65
N GLY A 334 -12.96 -12.05 15.40
CA GLY A 334 -11.61 -12.51 15.78
C GLY A 334 -10.47 -11.87 14.96
N TYR A 335 -10.79 -11.19 13.85
CA TYR A 335 -9.79 -10.43 13.12
C TYR A 335 -9.15 -9.33 14.00
N PRO A 336 -7.81 -9.07 13.93
CA PRO A 336 -6.78 -9.62 13.04
C PRO A 336 -6.10 -10.90 13.56
N GLY A 337 -6.61 -11.50 14.63
CA GLY A 337 -6.13 -12.78 15.16
C GLY A 337 -6.64 -13.98 14.35
N SER A 338 -6.89 -15.08 15.05
CA SER A 338 -7.51 -16.26 14.42
C SER A 338 -9.02 -16.01 14.21
N TYR A 339 -9.49 -16.21 12.99
CA TYR A 339 -10.91 -16.08 12.63
C TYR A 339 -11.35 -17.18 11.69
N GLU A 340 -12.63 -17.52 11.74
CA GLU A 340 -13.25 -18.50 10.85
C GLU A 340 -13.50 -17.88 9.48
N LYS A 341 -13.43 -18.72 8.45
CA LYS A 341 -13.69 -18.37 7.03
C LYS A 341 -14.90 -19.15 6.52
N GLY A 342 -15.42 -18.73 5.38
CA GLY A 342 -16.50 -19.46 4.70
C GLY A 342 -17.90 -19.04 5.10
N TYR A 343 -18.05 -17.94 5.84
CA TYR A 343 -19.36 -17.35 6.08
C TYR A 343 -19.96 -16.80 4.79
N GLU A 344 -21.26 -17.05 4.59
CA GLU A 344 -22.01 -16.46 3.47
C GLU A 344 -22.19 -14.97 3.69
N ILE A 345 -21.90 -14.19 2.66
CA ILE A 345 -22.12 -12.74 2.63
C ILE A 345 -23.34 -12.48 1.75
N THR A 346 -24.39 -11.90 2.36
CA THR A 346 -25.66 -11.56 1.69
C THR A 346 -25.98 -10.08 1.85
N GLY A 347 -26.89 -9.56 1.03
CA GLY A 347 -27.40 -8.20 1.15
C GLY A 347 -26.47 -7.12 0.61
N THR A 348 -25.39 -7.46 -0.08
CA THR A 348 -24.47 -6.48 -0.69
C THR A 348 -25.15 -5.60 -1.73
N GLU A 349 -26.21 -6.10 -2.36
CA GLU A 349 -27.03 -5.39 -3.35
C GLU A 349 -28.00 -4.37 -2.73
N GLN A 350 -28.19 -4.42 -1.40
CA GLN A 350 -29.12 -3.56 -0.67
C GLN A 350 -28.41 -2.38 0.00
N VAL A 351 -27.07 -2.34 -0.10
CA VAL A 351 -26.26 -1.26 0.48
C VAL A 351 -26.41 -0.01 -0.39
N ASP A 352 -26.79 1.10 0.24
CA ASP A 352 -26.74 2.42 -0.37
C ASP A 352 -25.29 2.94 -0.35
N GLY A 353 -24.51 2.54 -1.35
CA GLY A 353 -23.09 2.85 -1.47
C GLY A 353 -22.33 1.83 -2.30
N VAL A 354 -21.01 1.94 -2.30
CA VAL A 354 -20.13 1.01 -3.02
C VAL A 354 -19.63 -0.05 -2.06
N VAL A 355 -19.69 -1.31 -2.47
CA VAL A 355 -19.17 -2.45 -1.71
C VAL A 355 -17.93 -3.01 -2.40
N TYR A 356 -16.77 -2.78 -1.80
CA TYR A 356 -15.52 -3.40 -2.24
C TYR A 356 -15.29 -4.72 -1.50
N HIS A 357 -14.94 -5.77 -2.22
CA HIS A 357 -14.69 -7.09 -1.67
C HIS A 357 -13.21 -7.28 -1.35
N MET A 358 -12.93 -7.81 -0.17
CA MET A 358 -11.60 -8.19 0.30
C MET A 358 -11.63 -9.64 0.74
N GLY A 359 -10.71 -10.47 0.27
CA GLY A 359 -10.59 -11.86 0.72
C GLY A 359 -11.85 -12.71 0.60
N THR A 360 -12.74 -12.39 -0.33
CA THR A 360 -13.99 -13.12 -0.58
C THR A 360 -13.86 -14.05 -1.76
N ALA A 361 -14.58 -15.18 -1.74
CA ALA A 361 -14.64 -16.14 -2.83
C ALA A 361 -16.08 -16.35 -3.27
N CYS A 362 -16.29 -16.65 -4.57
CA CYS A 362 -17.59 -17.06 -5.08
C CYS A 362 -17.76 -18.58 -4.86
N LEU A 363 -18.83 -18.97 -4.17
CA LEU A 363 -19.17 -20.38 -3.94
C LEU A 363 -20.01 -20.99 -5.09
N LEU A 364 -20.47 -20.17 -6.04
CA LEU A 364 -21.39 -20.60 -7.11
C LEU A 364 -20.76 -21.51 -8.19
N TYR A 365 -19.44 -21.71 -8.17
CA TYR A 365 -18.75 -22.57 -9.12
C TYR A 365 -18.61 -24.03 -8.70
N THR A 366 -19.20 -24.46 -7.58
CA THR A 366 -19.10 -25.84 -7.08
C THR A 366 -20.41 -26.63 -7.20
N SER A 367 -21.46 -26.12 -7.82
CA SER A 367 -22.63 -26.91 -8.12
C SER A 367 -22.46 -27.54 -9.51
N PRO A 368 -22.35 -28.87 -9.63
CA PRO A 368 -22.45 -29.52 -10.92
C PRO A 368 -23.83 -29.17 -11.52
N SER A 369 -23.83 -28.82 -12.79
CA SER A 369 -25.08 -28.58 -13.53
C SER A 369 -26.01 -29.78 -13.37
N PRO A 370 -27.32 -29.58 -13.08
CA PRO A 370 -28.27 -30.70 -13.02
C PRO A 370 -28.57 -31.34 -14.39
N ARG A 371 -27.69 -31.22 -15.35
CA ARG A 371 -27.91 -31.66 -16.75
C ARG A 371 -26.74 -32.49 -17.29
N ASP A 372 -26.10 -33.31 -16.48
CA ASP A 372 -25.26 -34.41 -16.98
C ASP A 372 -25.63 -35.69 -16.25
#